data_d063ebe0a1c4fc6e6d27bbfe4856e36b
#
_entry.id   d063ebe0a1c4fc6e6d27bbfe4856e36b
#
_cell.length_a   1.000
_cell.length_b   1.000
_cell.length_c   1.000
_cell.angle_alpha   90.00
_cell.angle_beta   90.00
_cell.angle_gamma   90.00
#
_symmetry.space_group_name_H-M   'P 1'
#
loop_
_entity.id
_entity.type
_entity.pdbx_description
1 polymer ?
#
loop_
_entity_poly.entity_id
_entity_poly.type
_entity_poly.pdbx_seq_one_letter_code
_entity_poly.pdbx_strand_id
1 'polypeptide(L)'
;MMQRHLLIFTFLVSFVLNAYSAIELRSTQMRTSDGLPNNSIRYIYQDSKGFLWLATLNGLSRYDGNSFLTFRPEIGDEVSLADNRIYDLTEDKDGFLWISTTPELYSCYDLQRARFVDYTGCGELRQNYSTVFVAANGDVWLSHSGNGCRKMVHQKNGGMTSTVFRTERGNLPDNRVKFVNEDASGRIWIGTQCGLV
;
A
#
# COMPACT_ATOMS: atom_id res chain seq x y z
N MET A 1 53.84 9.53 -37.81
CA MET A 1 52.95 10.15 -36.80
C MET A 1 51.45 9.85 -37.05
N MET A 2 50.99 9.94 -38.28
CA MET A 2 49.55 9.72 -38.66
C MET A 2 49.00 8.31 -38.34
N GLN A 3 49.80 7.24 -38.50
CA GLN A 3 49.35 5.86 -38.20
C GLN A 3 49.06 5.59 -36.70
N ARG A 4 49.82 6.24 -35.80
CA ARG A 4 49.58 6.08 -34.34
C ARG A 4 48.27 6.75 -33.88
N HIS A 5 47.90 7.88 -34.48
CA HIS A 5 46.62 8.56 -34.15
C HIS A 5 45.41 7.81 -34.70
N LEU A 6 45.57 7.16 -35.87
CA LEU A 6 44.50 6.33 -36.45
C LEU A 6 44.20 5.09 -35.59
N LEU A 7 45.24 4.42 -35.07
CA LEU A 7 45.10 3.26 -34.18
C LEU A 7 44.44 3.63 -32.84
N ILE A 8 44.80 4.80 -32.27
CA ILE A 8 44.19 5.28 -31.02
C ILE A 8 42.72 5.64 -31.26
N PHE A 9 42.38 6.25 -32.40
CA PHE A 9 41.00 6.60 -32.74
C PHE A 9 40.12 5.36 -32.96
N THR A 10 40.63 4.35 -33.67
CA THR A 10 39.90 3.06 -33.85
C THR A 10 39.71 2.32 -32.54
N PHE A 11 40.67 2.35 -31.61
CA PHE A 11 40.57 1.73 -30.31
C PHE A 11 39.53 2.46 -29.40
N LEU A 12 39.51 3.79 -29.43
CA LEU A 12 38.53 4.60 -28.75
C LEU A 12 37.09 4.38 -29.26
N VAL A 13 36.92 4.32 -30.58
CA VAL A 13 35.63 4.06 -31.22
C VAL A 13 35.11 2.65 -30.89
N SER A 14 35.99 1.63 -30.89
CA SER A 14 35.61 0.26 -30.51
C SER A 14 35.28 0.14 -29.03
N PHE A 15 35.86 0.95 -28.13
CA PHE A 15 35.56 0.96 -26.72
C PHE A 15 34.19 1.63 -26.44
N VAL A 16 33.84 2.69 -27.17
CA VAL A 16 32.53 3.36 -27.05
C VAL A 16 31.41 2.48 -27.60
N LEU A 17 31.63 1.71 -28.64
CA LEU A 17 30.63 0.80 -29.23
C LEU A 17 30.28 -0.40 -28.32
N ASN A 18 31.19 -0.80 -27.43
CA ASN A 18 30.91 -1.88 -26.46
C ASN A 18 30.18 -1.42 -25.16
N ALA A 19 29.97 -0.11 -24.97
CA ALA A 19 29.31 0.43 -23.79
C ALA A 19 27.79 0.41 -23.86
N TYR A 20 27.18 0.06 -24.99
CA TYR A 20 25.74 -0.20 -25.09
C TYR A 20 25.45 -1.66 -24.71
N SER A 21 25.51 -1.95 -23.44
CA SER A 21 24.84 -3.14 -22.91
C SER A 21 23.34 -2.93 -23.06
N ALA A 22 22.74 -3.59 -24.03
CA ALA A 22 21.30 -3.64 -24.16
C ALA A 22 20.73 -4.21 -22.84
N ILE A 23 19.91 -3.45 -22.14
CA ILE A 23 19.16 -3.96 -20.99
C ILE A 23 18.18 -4.98 -21.55
N GLU A 24 18.50 -6.26 -21.40
CA GLU A 24 17.59 -7.35 -21.76
C GLU A 24 16.49 -7.41 -20.72
N LEU A 25 15.33 -6.87 -21.04
CA LEU A 25 14.15 -6.97 -20.20
C LEU A 25 13.59 -8.40 -20.31
N ARG A 26 13.79 -9.18 -19.27
CA ARG A 26 13.10 -10.47 -19.10
C ARG A 26 11.76 -10.23 -18.44
N SER A 27 10.68 -10.54 -19.13
CA SER A 27 9.33 -10.47 -18.59
C SER A 27 8.77 -11.88 -18.40
N THR A 28 8.14 -12.12 -17.25
CA THR A 28 7.37 -13.33 -16.98
C THR A 28 5.93 -12.92 -16.70
N GLN A 29 4.99 -13.50 -17.43
CA GLN A 29 3.57 -13.24 -17.22
C GLN A 29 3.04 -14.27 -16.21
N MET A 30 2.39 -13.77 -15.14
CA MET A 30 1.70 -14.58 -14.15
C MET A 30 0.18 -14.44 -14.33
N ARG A 31 -0.53 -15.53 -14.28
CA ARG A 31 -1.99 -15.63 -14.54
C ARG A 31 -2.69 -16.47 -13.47
N THR A 32 -3.99 -16.57 -13.58
CA THR A 32 -4.78 -17.46 -12.71
C THR A 32 -4.40 -18.93 -12.84
N SER A 33 -3.86 -19.36 -14.00
CA SER A 33 -3.26 -20.69 -14.18
C SER A 33 -2.04 -20.92 -13.29
N ASP A 34 -1.37 -19.87 -12.85
CA ASP A 34 -0.16 -19.91 -12.02
C ASP A 34 -0.48 -19.73 -10.53
N GLY A 35 -1.77 -19.60 -10.19
CA GLY A 35 -2.25 -19.48 -8.80
C GLY A 35 -2.72 -18.09 -8.38
N LEU A 36 -2.69 -17.08 -9.28
CA LEU A 36 -3.31 -15.79 -9.00
C LEU A 36 -4.83 -15.94 -8.79
N PRO A 37 -5.42 -15.27 -7.79
CA PRO A 37 -6.87 -15.34 -7.55
C PRO A 37 -7.69 -14.64 -8.64
N ASN A 38 -7.09 -13.66 -9.33
CA ASN A 38 -7.71 -12.93 -10.45
C ASN A 38 -6.63 -12.25 -11.29
N ASN A 39 -6.80 -12.18 -12.61
CA ASN A 39 -5.88 -11.49 -13.54
C ASN A 39 -5.97 -9.95 -13.48
N SER A 40 -6.99 -9.41 -12.82
CA SER A 40 -7.16 -7.97 -12.63
C SER A 40 -6.45 -7.53 -11.35
N ILE A 41 -5.22 -7.08 -11.49
CA ILE A 41 -4.41 -6.53 -10.40
C ILE A 41 -4.68 -5.03 -10.32
N ARG A 42 -5.04 -4.54 -9.14
CA ARG A 42 -5.28 -3.12 -8.88
C ARG A 42 -4.10 -2.43 -8.25
N TYR A 43 -3.42 -3.13 -7.35
CA TYR A 43 -2.26 -2.60 -6.64
C TYR A 43 -1.25 -3.70 -6.39
N ILE A 44 0.03 -3.34 -6.34
CA ILE A 44 1.13 -4.23 -5.98
C ILE A 44 1.94 -3.53 -4.90
N TYR A 45 2.19 -4.23 -3.81
CA TYR A 45 2.97 -3.74 -2.69
C TYR A 45 4.03 -4.77 -2.30
N GLN A 46 5.25 -4.33 -2.05
CA GLN A 46 6.30 -5.19 -1.48
C GLN A 46 6.44 -4.86 0.00
N ASP A 47 6.24 -5.87 0.86
CA ASP A 47 6.38 -5.70 2.29
C ASP A 47 7.87 -5.68 2.72
N SER A 48 8.10 -5.31 3.98
CA SER A 48 9.44 -5.25 4.59
C SER A 48 10.17 -6.60 4.64
N LYS A 49 9.45 -7.71 4.47
CA LYS A 49 10.01 -9.08 4.39
C LYS A 49 10.34 -9.50 2.95
N GLY A 50 9.99 -8.66 1.95
CA GLY A 50 10.24 -8.90 0.54
C GLY A 50 9.14 -9.66 -0.20
N PHE A 51 8.02 -10.02 0.45
CA PHE A 51 6.87 -10.61 -0.23
C PHE A 51 6.14 -9.57 -1.07
N LEU A 52 5.65 -9.99 -2.25
CA LEU A 52 4.78 -9.16 -3.08
C LEU A 52 3.31 -9.43 -2.72
N TRP A 53 2.60 -8.38 -2.37
CA TRP A 53 1.17 -8.40 -2.12
C TRP A 53 0.43 -7.84 -3.32
N LEU A 54 -0.54 -8.59 -3.81
CA LEU A 54 -1.28 -8.31 -5.04
C LEU A 54 -2.74 -8.07 -4.68
N ALA A 55 -3.17 -6.82 -4.77
CA ALA A 55 -4.56 -6.42 -4.61
C ALA A 55 -5.35 -6.81 -5.86
N THR A 56 -6.32 -7.72 -5.73
CA THR A 56 -7.13 -8.17 -6.86
C THR A 56 -8.62 -7.92 -6.65
N LEU A 57 -9.43 -8.20 -7.67
CA LEU A 57 -10.89 -8.17 -7.57
C LEU A 57 -11.49 -9.43 -6.95
N ASN A 58 -10.67 -10.43 -6.60
CA ASN A 58 -11.13 -11.71 -6.04
C ASN A 58 -10.19 -12.23 -4.94
N GLY A 59 -9.85 -11.36 -4.00
CA GLY A 59 -9.01 -11.63 -2.85
C GLY A 59 -7.65 -10.96 -2.90
N LEU A 60 -6.96 -11.01 -1.77
CA LEU A 60 -5.58 -10.56 -1.59
C LEU A 60 -4.66 -11.75 -1.81
N SER A 61 -3.61 -11.56 -2.59
CA SER A 61 -2.62 -12.61 -2.82
C SER A 61 -1.23 -12.18 -2.37
N ARG A 62 -0.51 -13.05 -1.68
CA ARG A 62 0.90 -12.87 -1.33
C ARG A 62 1.75 -13.82 -2.17
N TYR A 63 2.75 -13.28 -2.85
CA TYR A 63 3.73 -14.03 -3.65
C TYR A 63 5.09 -14.05 -2.97
N ASP A 64 5.66 -15.22 -2.81
CA ASP A 64 6.94 -15.45 -2.14
C ASP A 64 8.14 -15.60 -3.11
N GLY A 65 7.92 -15.39 -4.41
CA GLY A 65 8.91 -15.65 -5.47
C GLY A 65 8.69 -16.98 -6.19
N ASN A 66 7.86 -17.87 -5.64
CA ASN A 66 7.59 -19.19 -6.20
C ASN A 66 6.09 -19.54 -6.26
N SER A 67 5.34 -19.19 -5.22
CA SER A 67 3.93 -19.57 -5.06
C SER A 67 3.07 -18.41 -4.57
N PHE A 68 1.76 -18.55 -4.79
CA PHE A 68 0.75 -17.60 -4.34
C PHE A 68 -0.01 -18.16 -3.15
N LEU A 69 -0.08 -17.37 -2.06
CA LEU A 69 -1.00 -17.59 -0.95
C LEU A 69 -2.15 -16.58 -1.06
N THR A 70 -3.37 -17.07 -1.20
CA THR A 70 -4.55 -16.22 -1.39
C THR A 70 -5.39 -16.15 -0.11
N PHE A 71 -5.77 -14.93 0.26
CA PHE A 71 -6.67 -14.62 1.36
C PHE A 71 -8.01 -14.15 0.81
N ARG A 72 -9.09 -14.62 1.44
CA ARG A 72 -10.48 -14.24 1.14
C ARG A 72 -11.25 -14.03 2.45
N PRO A 73 -12.38 -13.33 2.40
CA PRO A 73 -13.29 -13.27 3.54
C PRO A 73 -13.72 -14.67 3.98
N GLU A 74 -13.70 -14.92 5.28
CA GLU A 74 -14.19 -16.16 5.87
C GLU A 74 -15.55 -15.90 6.52
N ILE A 75 -16.54 -16.72 6.17
CA ILE A 75 -17.91 -16.56 6.70
C ILE A 75 -17.91 -16.85 8.20
N GLY A 76 -18.33 -15.86 8.98
CA GLY A 76 -18.38 -15.96 10.44
C GLY A 76 -17.10 -15.58 11.16
N ASP A 77 -16.02 -15.24 10.43
CA ASP A 77 -14.80 -14.68 10.99
C ASP A 77 -14.70 -13.17 10.69
N GLU A 78 -15.02 -12.35 11.68
CA GLU A 78 -14.95 -10.89 11.59
C GLU A 78 -13.51 -10.35 11.55
N VAL A 79 -12.53 -11.17 11.87
CA VAL A 79 -11.11 -10.81 11.87
C VAL A 79 -10.42 -11.13 10.55
N SER A 80 -11.07 -11.88 9.65
CA SER A 80 -10.57 -12.20 8.32
C SER A 80 -10.55 -10.99 7.37
N LEU A 81 -10.19 -11.20 6.11
CA LEU A 81 -10.25 -10.16 5.07
C LEU A 81 -11.70 -9.65 4.94
N ALA A 82 -11.90 -8.33 4.94
CA ALA A 82 -13.23 -7.72 5.00
C ALA A 82 -14.05 -7.86 3.70
N ASP A 83 -13.40 -7.83 2.54
CA ASP A 83 -14.01 -8.04 1.21
C ASP A 83 -12.99 -8.58 0.21
N ASN A 84 -13.46 -9.27 -0.83
CA ASN A 84 -12.62 -9.82 -1.90
C ASN A 84 -12.00 -8.75 -2.80
N ARG A 85 -12.60 -7.57 -2.88
CA ARG A 85 -12.17 -6.49 -3.79
C ARG A 85 -11.21 -5.55 -3.07
N ILE A 86 -9.93 -5.73 -3.32
CA ILE A 86 -8.87 -4.97 -2.71
C ILE A 86 -8.53 -3.75 -3.57
N TYR A 87 -8.33 -2.59 -2.95
CA TYR A 87 -7.99 -1.34 -3.65
C TYR A 87 -6.59 -0.86 -3.38
N ASP A 88 -6.17 -0.90 -2.11
CA ASP A 88 -4.92 -0.29 -1.68
C ASP A 88 -4.30 -1.08 -0.54
N LEU A 89 -2.97 -1.04 -0.44
CA LEU A 89 -2.16 -1.74 0.54
C LEU A 89 -1.04 -0.83 1.01
N THR A 90 -0.81 -0.78 2.31
CA THR A 90 0.36 -0.11 2.88
C THR A 90 0.78 -0.76 4.18
N GLU A 91 2.08 -0.83 4.42
CA GLU A 91 2.66 -1.32 5.67
C GLU A 91 3.00 -0.14 6.58
N ASP A 92 2.71 -0.27 7.86
CA ASP A 92 3.17 0.68 8.86
C ASP A 92 4.52 0.26 9.47
N LYS A 93 5.11 1.16 10.26
CA LYS A 93 6.43 0.94 10.88
C LYS A 93 6.46 -0.20 11.90
N ASP A 94 5.30 -0.62 12.41
CA ASP A 94 5.16 -1.67 13.41
C ASP A 94 4.94 -3.05 12.76
N GLY A 95 4.93 -3.11 11.41
CA GLY A 95 4.83 -4.34 10.62
C GLY A 95 3.40 -4.83 10.45
N PHE A 96 2.43 -3.93 10.45
CA PHE A 96 1.05 -4.24 10.09
C PHE A 96 0.76 -3.79 8.66
N LEU A 97 0.23 -4.69 7.86
CA LEU A 97 -0.25 -4.39 6.51
C LEU A 97 -1.72 -3.96 6.59
N TRP A 98 -1.97 -2.73 6.21
CA TRP A 98 -3.30 -2.15 6.11
C TRP A 98 -3.86 -2.39 4.71
N ILE A 99 -5.07 -2.93 4.64
CA ILE A 99 -5.70 -3.41 3.42
C ILE A 99 -7.03 -2.69 3.25
N SER A 100 -7.12 -1.86 2.22
CA SER A 100 -8.36 -1.17 1.85
C SER A 100 -9.19 -2.05 0.92
N THR A 101 -10.46 -2.27 1.23
CA THR A 101 -11.38 -3.10 0.44
C THR A 101 -12.63 -2.31 0.05
N THR A 102 -13.50 -2.88 -0.79
CA THR A 102 -14.86 -2.36 -1.03
C THR A 102 -15.90 -3.13 -0.23
N PRO A 103 -16.97 -2.49 0.20
CA PRO A 103 -17.31 -1.07 0.13
C PRO A 103 -16.69 -0.26 1.29
N GLU A 104 -15.41 0.13 1.11
CA GLU A 104 -14.72 1.03 2.03
C GLU A 104 -14.51 0.45 3.45
N LEU A 105 -14.16 -0.83 3.52
CA LEU A 105 -13.77 -1.53 4.74
C LEU A 105 -12.26 -1.70 4.80
N TYR A 106 -11.71 -1.87 5.98
CA TYR A 106 -10.30 -2.19 6.20
C TYR A 106 -10.11 -3.52 6.85
N SER A 107 -9.02 -4.16 6.49
CA SER A 107 -8.44 -5.27 7.24
C SER A 107 -7.01 -4.91 7.63
N CYS A 108 -6.54 -5.47 8.70
CA CYS A 108 -5.17 -5.33 9.15
C CYS A 108 -4.54 -6.71 9.31
N TYR A 109 -3.35 -6.88 8.74
CA TYR A 109 -2.63 -8.14 8.80
C TYR A 109 -1.29 -7.95 9.50
N ASP A 110 -1.07 -8.69 10.59
CA ASP A 110 0.19 -8.72 11.33
C ASP A 110 1.20 -9.56 10.53
N LEU A 111 2.18 -8.90 9.93
CA LEU A 111 3.22 -9.54 9.13
C LEU A 111 4.13 -10.43 9.98
N GLN A 112 4.32 -10.12 11.27
CA GLN A 112 5.19 -10.90 12.15
C GLN A 112 4.52 -12.21 12.56
N ARG A 113 3.22 -12.14 12.95
CA ARG A 113 2.45 -13.29 13.40
C ARG A 113 1.73 -14.02 12.28
N ALA A 114 1.79 -13.48 11.05
CA ALA A 114 1.17 -14.01 9.85
C ALA A 114 -0.34 -14.27 10.01
N ARG A 115 -1.09 -13.31 10.58
CA ARG A 115 -2.53 -13.40 10.81
C ARG A 115 -3.22 -12.05 10.70
N PHE A 116 -4.49 -12.07 10.39
CA PHE A 116 -5.33 -10.88 10.55
C PHE A 116 -5.50 -10.52 12.03
N VAL A 117 -5.68 -9.24 12.30
CA VAL A 117 -5.86 -8.71 13.65
C VAL A 117 -7.16 -7.93 13.75
N ASP A 118 -7.84 -8.14 14.89
CA ASP A 118 -8.99 -7.35 15.27
C ASP A 118 -8.52 -6.02 15.89
N TYR A 119 -8.98 -4.92 15.32
CA TYR A 119 -8.78 -3.57 15.85
C TYR A 119 -10.13 -2.88 16.16
N THR A 120 -11.21 -3.66 16.27
CA THR A 120 -12.55 -3.15 16.56
C THR A 120 -12.65 -2.42 17.90
N GLY A 121 -11.75 -2.68 18.84
CA GLY A 121 -11.60 -1.91 20.08
C GLY A 121 -11.27 -0.42 19.89
N CYS A 122 -10.93 0.01 18.67
CA CYS A 122 -10.69 1.41 18.33
C CYS A 122 -11.93 2.20 17.87
N GLY A 123 -13.13 1.67 18.11
CA GLY A 123 -14.42 2.27 17.70
C GLY A 123 -14.84 1.84 16.29
N GLU A 124 -16.04 2.27 15.87
CA GLU A 124 -16.69 1.84 14.62
C GLU A 124 -15.80 2.07 13.37
N LEU A 125 -14.93 1.11 13.04
CA LEU A 125 -14.13 1.09 11.81
C LEU A 125 -14.91 0.50 10.63
N ARG A 126 -16.13 0.04 10.82
CA ARG A 126 -17.03 -0.45 9.78
C ARG A 126 -17.66 0.69 8.94
N GLN A 127 -17.05 1.87 8.91
CA GLN A 127 -17.52 2.98 8.11
C GLN A 127 -16.58 3.17 6.92
N ASN A 128 -17.15 3.36 5.80
CA ASN A 128 -16.65 3.64 4.45
C ASN A 128 -15.37 4.52 4.38
N TYR A 129 -14.17 3.94 4.42
CA TYR A 129 -12.91 4.64 4.22
C TYR A 129 -12.35 4.36 2.81
N SER A 130 -11.81 5.37 2.16
CA SER A 130 -11.40 5.27 0.75
C SER A 130 -9.89 5.12 0.55
N THR A 131 -9.07 5.66 1.46
CA THR A 131 -7.61 5.57 1.35
C THR A 131 -6.96 5.42 2.72
N VAL A 132 -5.83 4.76 2.76
CA VAL A 132 -4.95 4.66 3.92
C VAL A 132 -3.65 5.41 3.63
N PHE A 133 -3.14 6.14 4.62
CA PHE A 133 -1.86 6.82 4.55
C PHE A 133 -1.09 6.57 5.85
N VAL A 134 0.19 6.21 5.74
CA VAL A 134 1.09 6.04 6.88
C VAL A 134 2.06 7.21 6.92
N ALA A 135 2.01 7.98 7.99
CA ALA A 135 2.89 9.11 8.22
C ALA A 135 4.30 8.64 8.65
N ALA A 136 5.32 9.46 8.46
CA ALA A 136 6.70 9.14 8.81
C ALA A 136 6.90 8.81 10.30
N ASN A 137 6.07 9.39 11.18
CA ASN A 137 6.06 9.07 12.61
C ASN A 137 5.38 7.71 12.92
N GLY A 138 4.74 7.06 11.92
CA GLY A 138 4.04 5.80 12.00
C GLY A 138 2.55 5.91 12.35
N ASP A 139 1.99 7.10 12.46
CA ASP A 139 0.55 7.27 12.59
C ASP A 139 -0.14 6.82 11.29
N VAL A 140 -1.21 6.06 11.41
CA VAL A 140 -2.00 5.59 10.26
C VAL A 140 -3.25 6.44 10.13
N TRP A 141 -3.46 6.99 8.94
CA TRP A 141 -4.59 7.84 8.61
C TRP A 141 -5.54 7.13 7.66
N LEU A 142 -6.78 7.01 8.07
CA LEU A 142 -7.86 6.42 7.29
C LEU A 142 -8.81 7.54 6.83
N SER A 143 -8.93 7.78 5.54
CA SER A 143 -9.82 8.80 5.00
C SER A 143 -11.18 8.21 4.63
N HIS A 144 -12.25 9.03 4.72
CA HIS A 144 -13.61 8.62 4.43
C HIS A 144 -14.32 9.63 3.52
N SER A 145 -15.05 9.13 2.54
CA SER A 145 -15.77 9.97 1.56
C SER A 145 -17.12 10.54 2.08
N GLY A 146 -17.20 10.85 3.36
CA GLY A 146 -18.42 11.42 3.97
C GLY A 146 -18.42 11.48 5.50
N ASN A 147 -17.41 10.86 6.15
CA ASN A 147 -17.31 10.83 7.63
C ASN A 147 -15.98 11.39 8.16
N GLY A 148 -15.28 12.20 7.34
CA GLY A 148 -14.01 12.80 7.74
C GLY A 148 -12.81 11.85 7.61
N CYS A 149 -11.89 11.93 8.54
CA CYS A 149 -10.77 10.99 8.61
C CYS A 149 -10.50 10.56 10.04
N ARG A 150 -9.78 9.47 10.17
CA ARG A 150 -9.38 8.90 11.46
C ARG A 150 -7.88 8.69 11.48
N LYS A 151 -7.25 9.16 12.54
CA LYS A 151 -5.87 8.88 12.86
C LYS A 151 -5.82 7.72 13.84
N MET A 152 -5.03 6.69 13.53
CA MET A 152 -4.75 5.53 14.36
C MET A 152 -3.32 5.62 14.88
N VAL A 153 -3.12 5.28 16.14
CA VAL A 153 -1.79 5.34 16.79
C VAL A 153 -1.56 4.04 17.55
N HIS A 154 -0.49 3.34 17.22
CA HIS A 154 -0.05 2.17 17.99
C HIS A 154 0.43 2.58 19.39
N GLN A 155 -0.01 1.84 20.39
CA GLN A 155 0.40 2.02 21.78
C GLN A 155 1.50 1.03 22.15
N LYS A 156 2.40 1.44 23.02
CA LYS A 156 3.52 0.59 23.49
C LYS A 156 3.07 -0.74 24.14
N ASN A 157 1.83 -0.81 24.61
CA ASN A 157 1.22 -2.03 25.20
C ASN A 157 0.63 -2.98 24.15
N GLY A 158 0.79 -2.70 22.85
CA GLY A 158 0.25 -3.47 21.74
C GLY A 158 -1.21 -3.15 21.36
N GLY A 159 -1.83 -2.17 22.03
CA GLY A 159 -3.15 -1.65 21.65
C GLY A 159 -3.08 -0.55 20.60
N MET A 160 -4.24 -0.10 20.13
CA MET A 160 -4.40 1.07 19.27
C MET A 160 -5.33 2.09 19.90
N THR A 161 -5.03 3.37 19.65
CA THR A 161 -5.96 4.47 19.93
C THR A 161 -6.33 5.16 18.63
N SER A 162 -7.49 5.81 18.60
CA SER A 162 -7.93 6.54 17.43
C SER A 162 -8.46 7.93 17.75
N THR A 163 -8.22 8.87 16.84
CA THR A 163 -8.76 10.23 16.86
C THR A 163 -9.54 10.48 15.59
N VAL A 164 -10.77 10.96 15.70
CA VAL A 164 -11.64 11.27 14.55
C VAL A 164 -11.64 12.76 14.28
N PHE A 165 -11.44 13.13 13.00
CA PHE A 165 -11.53 14.49 12.49
C PHE A 165 -12.78 14.61 11.63
N ARG A 166 -13.65 15.58 11.96
CA ARG A 166 -14.95 15.84 11.31
C ARG A 166 -15.35 17.32 11.41
N THR A 167 -16.25 17.76 10.54
CA THR A 167 -16.81 19.12 10.57
C THR A 167 -17.50 19.43 11.88
N GLU A 168 -18.23 18.49 12.46
CA GLU A 168 -18.97 18.64 13.73
C GLU A 168 -18.04 18.89 14.93
N ARG A 169 -16.77 18.55 14.79
CA ARG A 169 -15.72 18.81 15.77
C ARG A 169 -14.93 20.08 15.48
N GLY A 170 -15.27 20.80 14.38
CA GLY A 170 -14.61 22.03 13.96
C GLY A 170 -13.17 21.87 13.45
N ASN A 171 -12.74 20.65 13.10
CA ASN A 171 -11.38 20.37 12.67
C ASN A 171 -11.25 19.99 11.19
N LEU A 172 -12.36 19.94 10.45
CA LEU A 172 -12.37 19.80 8.98
C LEU A 172 -13.39 20.76 8.35
N PRO A 173 -13.13 21.30 7.15
CA PRO A 173 -14.09 22.11 6.41
C PRO A 173 -15.20 21.27 5.74
N ASP A 174 -14.92 19.99 5.46
CA ASP A 174 -15.85 19.05 4.83
C ASP A 174 -15.50 17.61 5.23
N ASN A 175 -16.51 16.79 5.50
CA ASN A 175 -16.34 15.38 5.87
C ASN A 175 -15.97 14.47 4.67
N ARG A 176 -16.03 14.96 3.44
CA ARG A 176 -15.63 14.22 2.23
C ARG A 176 -14.14 14.33 2.02
N VAL A 177 -13.36 13.56 2.77
CA VAL A 177 -11.92 13.50 2.67
C VAL A 177 -11.52 12.66 1.46
N LYS A 178 -10.67 13.21 0.60
CA LYS A 178 -10.19 12.57 -0.64
C LYS A 178 -8.82 11.94 -0.47
N PHE A 179 -7.95 12.57 0.29
CA PHE A 179 -6.59 12.08 0.57
C PHE A 179 -6.06 12.70 1.86
N VAL A 180 -5.09 12.01 2.45
CA VAL A 180 -4.19 12.53 3.49
C VAL A 180 -2.77 12.36 2.98
N ASN A 181 -1.90 13.32 3.25
CA ASN A 181 -0.49 13.26 2.88
C ASN A 181 0.35 14.02 3.91
N GLU A 182 1.68 13.79 3.89
CA GLU A 182 2.65 14.46 4.75
C GLU A 182 3.67 15.19 3.89
N ASP A 183 4.01 16.41 4.27
CA ASP A 183 5.08 17.16 3.60
C ASP A 183 6.45 16.85 4.21
N ALA A 184 7.51 17.36 3.56
CA ALA A 184 8.89 17.16 4.01
C ALA A 184 9.20 17.72 5.41
N SER A 185 8.29 18.53 5.96
CA SER A 185 8.40 19.09 7.31
C SER A 185 7.62 18.28 8.36
N GLY A 186 6.98 17.17 7.96
CA GLY A 186 6.15 16.34 8.84
C GLY A 186 4.75 16.91 9.10
N ARG A 187 4.29 17.88 8.30
CA ARG A 187 2.92 18.41 8.42
C ARG A 187 1.97 17.54 7.63
N ILE A 188 0.85 17.22 8.27
CA ILE A 188 -0.22 16.43 7.63
C ILE A 188 -1.15 17.38 6.89
N TRP A 189 -1.40 17.05 5.62
CA TRP A 189 -2.31 17.74 4.73
C TRP A 189 -3.52 16.87 4.45
N ILE A 190 -4.71 17.40 4.69
CA ILE A 190 -5.97 16.70 4.48
C ILE A 190 -6.73 17.38 3.36
N GLY A 191 -6.85 16.71 2.21
CA GLY A 191 -7.61 17.17 1.06
C GLY A 191 -9.08 16.78 1.19
N THR A 192 -9.96 17.77 1.27
CA THR A 192 -11.42 17.57 1.30
C THR A 192 -12.05 18.08 0.02
N GLN A 193 -13.35 17.84 -0.16
CA GLN A 193 -14.07 18.38 -1.32
C GLN A 193 -14.21 19.92 -1.26
N CYS A 194 -14.12 20.50 -0.08
CA CYS A 194 -14.25 21.95 0.13
C CYS A 194 -12.93 22.63 0.48
N GLY A 195 -11.78 22.00 0.19
CA GLY A 195 -10.47 22.61 0.38
C GLY A 195 -9.46 21.73 1.09
N LEU A 196 -8.31 22.34 1.38
CA LEU A 196 -7.14 21.72 2.01
C LEU A 196 -6.98 22.23 3.43
N VAL A 197 -6.64 21.34 4.36
CA VAL A 197 -6.36 21.63 5.76
C VAL A 197 -4.97 21.12 6.11
#